data_271855624f727d91ae006e0666f62b01
#
_entry.id   271855624f727d91ae006e0666f62b01
#
_cell.length_a   1.000
_cell.length_b   1.000
_cell.length_c   1.000
_cell.angle_alpha   90.00
_cell.angle_beta   90.00
_cell.angle_gamma   90.00
#
_symmetry.space_group_name_H-M   'P 1'
#
loop_
_entity.id
_entity.type
_entity.pdbx_description
1 polymer ?
#
loop_
_entity_poly.entity_id
_entity_poly.type
_entity_poly.pdbx_seq_one_letter_code
_entity_poly.pdbx_strand_id
1 'polypeptide(L)'
;MKTALVIMAAGIGSRFGGGIKQLAAVGPNGEIIMDYSIHDAIEAGFDKIVFIIRHDIEEAFKEAIGDRIEKICAGLGVEIDYAFQALENVPEGFSVPEGRSKPWGTGQAVLACKGIIKEPFAVINADDYYGKEAFVRLHDFLQGYTPDKPGDLAMAGFVLKNTLSDNGAVTRGICQMNDAHYLTGVLETSGIEKTA
;
A
#
# COMPACT_ATOMS: atom_id res chain seq x y z
N MET A 1 -11.31 -16.21 7.86
CA MET A 1 -11.57 -15.88 6.42
C MET A 1 -10.25 -15.41 5.83
N LYS A 2 -9.95 -15.74 4.56
CA LYS A 2 -8.75 -15.21 3.90
C LYS A 2 -8.80 -13.69 3.77
N THR A 3 -7.66 -13.04 3.92
CA THR A 3 -7.51 -11.58 3.78
C THR A 3 -6.24 -11.25 2.98
N ALA A 4 -6.28 -10.20 2.17
CA ALA A 4 -5.14 -9.81 1.36
C ALA A 4 -4.55 -8.47 1.80
N LEU A 5 -3.23 -8.35 1.74
CA LEU A 5 -2.52 -7.07 1.79
C LEU A 5 -2.11 -6.67 0.38
N VAL A 6 -2.53 -5.50 -0.05
CA VAL A 6 -2.17 -4.90 -1.34
C VAL A 6 -1.09 -3.86 -1.11
N ILE A 7 0.02 -3.98 -1.82
CA ILE A 7 1.18 -3.08 -1.70
C ILE A 7 1.36 -2.30 -2.99
N MET A 8 1.16 -0.98 -2.93
CA MET A 8 1.33 -0.09 -4.08
C MET A 8 2.82 0.19 -4.33
N ALA A 9 3.42 -0.56 -5.24
CA ALA A 9 4.84 -0.52 -5.57
C ALA A 9 5.14 0.02 -6.98
N ALA A 10 4.14 0.44 -7.75
CA ALA A 10 4.31 0.94 -9.12
C ALA A 10 5.18 2.22 -9.22
N GLY A 11 5.29 2.99 -8.13
CA GLY A 11 6.14 4.17 -8.03
C GLY A 11 7.62 3.89 -7.72
N ILE A 12 7.98 2.65 -7.38
CA ILE A 12 9.35 2.26 -7.05
C ILE A 12 10.24 2.47 -8.28
N GLY A 13 11.38 3.12 -8.10
CA GLY A 13 12.36 3.40 -9.15
C GLY A 13 12.13 4.70 -9.92
N SER A 14 10.94 5.31 -9.90
CA SER A 14 10.68 6.56 -10.62
C SER A 14 11.31 7.79 -9.97
N ARG A 15 11.57 7.75 -8.66
CA ARG A 15 12.09 8.88 -7.87
C ARG A 15 13.61 8.92 -7.76
N PHE A 16 14.31 7.83 -8.06
CA PHE A 16 15.72 7.69 -7.70
C PHE A 16 16.68 7.52 -8.91
N GLY A 17 16.24 7.71 -10.14
CA GLY A 17 17.13 7.71 -11.32
C GLY A 17 18.07 6.51 -11.52
N GLY A 18 18.05 5.53 -10.62
CA GLY A 18 18.99 4.41 -10.51
C GLY A 18 18.38 3.02 -10.41
N GLY A 19 17.04 2.90 -10.54
CA GLY A 19 16.35 1.61 -10.55
C GLY A 19 16.02 1.05 -9.16
N ILE A 20 15.31 -0.07 -9.14
CA ILE A 20 14.79 -0.77 -7.94
C ILE A 20 15.92 -1.23 -7.00
N LYS A 21 17.13 -1.47 -7.53
CA LYS A 21 18.32 -1.89 -6.76
C LYS A 21 18.75 -0.88 -5.69
N GLN A 22 18.17 0.32 -5.66
CA GLN A 22 18.49 1.39 -4.70
C GLN A 22 17.42 1.62 -3.62
N LEU A 23 16.56 0.64 -3.37
CA LEU A 23 15.72 0.70 -2.17
C LEU A 23 16.63 0.72 -0.94
N ALA A 24 16.54 1.80 -0.17
CA ALA A 24 17.39 1.98 1.00
C ALA A 24 17.16 0.85 2.01
N ALA A 25 18.22 0.13 2.34
CA ALA A 25 18.20 -0.77 3.46
C ALA A 25 18.03 0.03 4.75
N VAL A 26 17.08 -0.37 5.58
CA VAL A 26 16.80 0.24 6.88
C VAL A 26 17.09 -0.73 8.04
N GLY A 27 17.19 -2.00 7.74
CA GLY A 27 17.50 -3.05 8.72
C GLY A 27 18.97 -3.50 8.69
N PRO A 28 19.43 -4.20 9.74
CA PRO A 28 20.82 -4.60 9.92
C PRO A 28 21.30 -5.65 8.90
N ASN A 29 20.39 -6.40 8.27
CA ASN A 29 20.72 -7.43 7.28
C ASN A 29 20.32 -7.03 5.85
N GLY A 30 20.03 -5.74 5.62
CA GLY A 30 19.62 -5.22 4.33
C GLY A 30 18.12 -5.21 4.09
N GLU A 31 17.32 -5.40 5.14
CA GLU A 31 15.86 -5.31 5.06
C GLU A 31 15.43 -3.89 4.62
N ILE A 32 14.45 -3.82 3.76
CA ILE A 32 13.78 -2.58 3.33
C ILE A 32 12.48 -2.36 4.12
N ILE A 33 11.90 -1.16 4.07
CA ILE A 33 10.65 -0.84 4.80
C ILE A 33 9.54 -1.85 4.49
N MET A 34 9.41 -2.27 3.24
CA MET A 34 8.38 -3.22 2.80
C MET A 34 8.52 -4.59 3.49
N ASP A 35 9.74 -5.05 3.80
CA ASP A 35 9.95 -6.31 4.51
C ASP A 35 9.30 -6.30 5.88
N TYR A 36 9.43 -5.20 6.61
CA TYR A 36 8.78 -5.03 7.91
C TYR A 36 7.26 -4.97 7.80
N SER A 37 6.75 -4.27 6.79
CA SER A 37 5.30 -4.21 6.54
C SER A 37 4.71 -5.59 6.21
N ILE A 38 5.39 -6.38 5.39
CA ILE A 38 4.97 -7.75 5.04
C ILE A 38 5.05 -8.67 6.27
N HIS A 39 6.16 -8.60 7.02
CA HIS A 39 6.31 -9.37 8.25
C HIS A 39 5.17 -9.10 9.24
N ASP A 40 4.91 -7.82 9.53
CA ASP A 40 3.88 -7.41 10.48
C ASP A 40 2.47 -7.80 10.02
N ALA A 41 2.22 -7.73 8.71
CA ALA A 41 0.94 -8.16 8.14
C ALA A 41 0.74 -9.69 8.26
N ILE A 42 1.76 -10.47 7.98
CA ILE A 42 1.71 -11.94 8.13
C ILE A 42 1.48 -12.30 9.60
N GLU A 43 2.18 -11.66 10.53
CA GLU A 43 1.95 -11.88 11.96
C GLU A 43 0.54 -11.46 12.41
N ALA A 44 -0.06 -10.43 11.77
CA ALA A 44 -1.43 -10.02 12.02
C ALA A 44 -2.47 -11.01 11.46
N GLY A 45 -2.07 -11.91 10.55
CA GLY A 45 -2.94 -12.94 10.00
C GLY A 45 -3.32 -12.78 8.52
N PHE A 46 -2.71 -11.82 7.80
CA PHE A 46 -2.87 -11.75 6.34
C PHE A 46 -2.22 -12.97 5.69
N ASP A 47 -2.94 -13.61 4.77
CA ASP A 47 -2.52 -14.85 4.13
C ASP A 47 -2.32 -14.73 2.61
N LYS A 48 -2.45 -13.50 2.09
CA LYS A 48 -2.17 -13.16 0.69
C LYS A 48 -1.54 -11.78 0.58
N ILE A 49 -0.49 -11.65 -0.22
CA ILE A 49 0.15 -10.38 -0.56
C ILE A 49 -0.01 -10.13 -2.06
N VAL A 50 -0.43 -8.94 -2.46
CA VAL A 50 -0.55 -8.55 -3.87
C VAL A 50 0.28 -7.31 -4.12
N PHE A 51 1.29 -7.41 -4.97
CA PHE A 51 2.10 -6.26 -5.39
C PHE A 51 1.47 -5.59 -6.60
N ILE A 52 1.21 -4.29 -6.50
CA ILE A 52 0.86 -3.47 -7.66
C ILE A 52 2.15 -2.87 -8.21
N ILE A 53 2.55 -3.30 -9.39
CA ILE A 53 3.76 -2.85 -10.09
C ILE A 53 3.42 -2.38 -11.51
N ARG A 54 4.42 -1.90 -12.26
CA ARG A 54 4.31 -1.68 -13.70
C ARG A 54 5.01 -2.80 -14.44
N HIS A 55 4.57 -3.10 -15.66
CA HIS A 55 5.20 -4.12 -16.50
C HIS A 55 6.68 -3.86 -16.78
N ASP A 56 7.05 -2.58 -16.97
CA ASP A 56 8.42 -2.17 -17.30
C ASP A 56 9.43 -2.40 -16.16
N ILE A 57 8.96 -2.63 -14.93
CA ILE A 57 9.82 -2.90 -13.77
C ILE A 57 9.68 -4.33 -13.24
N GLU A 58 8.87 -5.19 -13.86
CA GLU A 58 8.53 -6.50 -13.31
C GLU A 58 9.77 -7.37 -13.05
N GLU A 59 10.62 -7.56 -14.05
CA GLU A 59 11.82 -8.40 -13.91
C GLU A 59 12.75 -7.86 -12.81
N ALA A 60 13.04 -6.56 -12.85
CA ALA A 60 13.90 -5.93 -11.86
C ALA A 60 13.30 -5.96 -10.44
N PHE A 61 11.95 -5.86 -10.32
CA PHE A 61 11.27 -5.97 -9.03
C PHE A 61 11.36 -7.39 -8.48
N LYS A 62 11.11 -8.40 -9.32
CA LYS A 62 11.22 -9.81 -8.92
C LYS A 62 12.65 -10.15 -8.49
N GLU A 63 13.65 -9.80 -9.29
CA GLU A 63 15.08 -10.03 -8.95
C GLU A 63 15.48 -9.37 -7.63
N ALA A 64 15.04 -8.13 -7.39
CA ALA A 64 15.48 -7.37 -6.22
C ALA A 64 14.68 -7.71 -4.94
N ILE A 65 13.41 -8.05 -5.06
CA ILE A 65 12.48 -8.16 -3.93
C ILE A 65 11.61 -9.42 -4.05
N GLY A 66 10.90 -9.58 -5.18
CA GLY A 66 9.81 -10.53 -5.35
C GLY A 66 10.23 -11.97 -5.07
N ASP A 67 11.28 -12.45 -5.70
CA ASP A 67 11.76 -13.84 -5.58
C ASP A 67 12.10 -14.22 -4.13
N ARG A 68 12.67 -13.26 -3.38
CA ARG A 68 12.99 -13.46 -1.97
C ARG A 68 11.73 -13.53 -1.12
N ILE A 69 10.78 -12.62 -1.34
CA ILE A 69 9.51 -12.59 -0.61
C ILE A 69 8.66 -13.80 -0.95
N GLU A 70 8.57 -14.19 -2.22
CA GLU A 70 7.84 -15.40 -2.66
C GLU A 70 8.36 -16.65 -1.94
N LYS A 71 9.69 -16.81 -1.87
CA LYS A 71 10.31 -17.97 -1.19
C LYS A 71 9.98 -17.99 0.31
N ILE A 72 9.99 -16.84 0.98
CA ILE A 72 9.66 -16.74 2.41
C ILE A 72 8.18 -17.05 2.61
N CYS A 73 7.30 -16.42 1.83
CA CYS A 73 5.86 -16.56 1.93
C CYS A 73 5.39 -17.99 1.62
N ALA A 74 5.99 -18.65 0.62
CA ALA A 74 5.71 -20.05 0.32
C ALA A 74 5.97 -20.97 1.52
N GLY A 75 7.06 -20.73 2.27
CA GLY A 75 7.38 -21.45 3.50
C GLY A 75 6.38 -21.23 4.64
N LEU A 76 5.63 -20.12 4.60
CA LEU A 76 4.63 -19.75 5.60
C LEU A 76 3.17 -20.02 5.14
N GLY A 77 2.97 -20.51 3.91
CA GLY A 77 1.63 -20.74 3.34
C GLY A 77 0.90 -19.46 2.93
N VAL A 78 1.63 -18.38 2.71
CA VAL A 78 1.10 -17.07 2.27
C VAL A 78 1.17 -16.99 0.75
N GLU A 79 0.07 -16.62 0.11
CA GLU A 79 -0.01 -16.47 -1.36
C GLU A 79 0.62 -15.14 -1.81
N ILE A 80 1.30 -15.15 -2.95
CA ILE A 80 1.81 -13.94 -3.61
C ILE A 80 1.20 -13.83 -5.01
N ASP A 81 0.71 -12.63 -5.33
CA ASP A 81 0.23 -12.26 -6.66
C ASP A 81 0.77 -10.90 -7.10
N TYR A 82 0.69 -10.64 -8.40
CA TYR A 82 1.07 -9.36 -9.02
C TYR A 82 -0.10 -8.77 -9.79
N ALA A 83 -0.34 -7.48 -9.60
CA ALA A 83 -1.26 -6.68 -10.38
C ALA A 83 -0.48 -5.59 -11.13
N PHE A 84 -0.88 -5.29 -12.37
CA PHE A 84 -0.14 -4.37 -13.21
C PHE A 84 -0.90 -3.08 -13.43
N GLN A 85 -0.35 -1.98 -12.92
CA GLN A 85 -0.86 -0.65 -13.19
C GLN A 85 -0.36 -0.18 -14.56
N ALA A 86 -1.27 0.08 -15.49
CA ALA A 86 -0.97 0.63 -16.80
C ALA A 86 -1.89 1.80 -17.12
N LEU A 87 -1.42 2.75 -17.94
CA LEU A 87 -2.21 3.91 -18.36
C LEU A 87 -3.45 3.52 -19.17
N GLU A 88 -3.32 2.45 -19.94
CA GLU A 88 -4.34 1.91 -20.85
C GLU A 88 -5.48 1.21 -20.10
N ASN A 89 -5.25 0.81 -18.85
CA ASN A 89 -6.24 0.15 -18.01
C ASN A 89 -7.26 1.16 -17.46
N VAL A 90 -8.10 1.67 -18.36
CA VAL A 90 -9.21 2.57 -18.04
C VAL A 90 -10.55 1.84 -18.16
N PRO A 91 -11.58 2.25 -17.41
CA PRO A 91 -12.92 1.67 -17.54
C PRO A 91 -13.47 1.79 -18.95
N GLU A 92 -14.41 0.91 -19.29
CA GLU A 92 -15.12 0.95 -20.57
C GLU A 92 -15.75 2.32 -20.79
N GLY A 93 -15.64 2.83 -22.02
CA GLY A 93 -16.14 4.18 -22.41
C GLY A 93 -15.16 5.32 -22.12
N PHE A 94 -14.00 5.05 -21.53
CA PHE A 94 -12.95 6.04 -21.31
C PHE A 94 -11.73 5.74 -22.19
N SER A 95 -10.99 6.79 -22.54
CA SER A 95 -9.73 6.69 -23.27
C SER A 95 -8.64 7.50 -22.57
N VAL A 96 -7.41 7.11 -22.81
CA VAL A 96 -6.24 7.87 -22.34
C VAL A 96 -6.16 9.17 -23.12
N PRO A 97 -6.16 10.36 -22.47
CA PRO A 97 -5.97 11.62 -23.17
C PRO A 97 -4.63 11.67 -23.90
N GLU A 98 -4.61 12.31 -25.07
CA GLU A 98 -3.40 12.49 -25.86
C GLU A 98 -2.31 13.19 -25.02
N GLY A 99 -1.07 12.68 -25.10
CA GLY A 99 0.08 13.21 -24.35
C GLY A 99 0.14 12.88 -22.87
N ARG A 100 -0.82 12.12 -22.32
CA ARG A 100 -0.75 11.70 -20.93
C ARG A 100 0.33 10.64 -20.72
N SER A 101 1.30 10.93 -19.84
CA SER A 101 2.36 10.00 -19.43
C SER A 101 2.32 9.67 -17.94
N LYS A 102 1.58 10.45 -17.13
CA LYS A 102 1.51 10.25 -15.67
C LYS A 102 0.46 9.20 -15.33
N PRO A 103 0.74 8.31 -14.33
CA PRO A 103 -0.26 7.38 -13.78
C PRO A 103 -1.54 8.09 -13.33
N TRP A 104 -2.64 7.33 -13.27
CA TRP A 104 -3.94 7.87 -12.87
C TRP A 104 -4.06 8.18 -11.39
N GLY A 105 -3.30 7.50 -10.56
CA GLY A 105 -3.33 7.65 -9.11
C GLY A 105 -3.67 6.34 -8.38
N THR A 106 -3.83 6.44 -7.04
CA THR A 106 -3.96 5.29 -6.16
C THR A 106 -5.24 4.47 -6.38
N GLY A 107 -6.36 5.14 -6.66
CA GLY A 107 -7.62 4.45 -6.95
C GLY A 107 -7.54 3.55 -8.18
N GLN A 108 -6.90 4.01 -9.25
CA GLN A 108 -6.69 3.19 -10.45
C GLN A 108 -5.66 2.08 -10.22
N ALA A 109 -4.65 2.33 -9.38
CA ALA A 109 -3.72 1.29 -8.96
C ALA A 109 -4.45 0.13 -8.27
N VAL A 110 -5.33 0.42 -7.31
CA VAL A 110 -6.15 -0.60 -6.64
C VAL A 110 -7.10 -1.30 -7.63
N LEU A 111 -7.66 -0.57 -8.59
CA LEU A 111 -8.52 -1.16 -9.63
C LEU A 111 -7.78 -2.19 -10.49
N ALA A 112 -6.46 -2.09 -10.64
CA ALA A 112 -5.67 -3.11 -11.34
C ALA A 112 -5.72 -4.49 -10.67
N CYS A 113 -6.10 -4.56 -9.40
CA CYS A 113 -6.30 -5.83 -8.68
C CYS A 113 -7.63 -6.52 -8.98
N LYS A 114 -8.49 -5.92 -9.82
CA LYS A 114 -9.79 -6.51 -10.19
C LYS A 114 -9.62 -7.87 -10.85
N GLY A 115 -10.27 -8.89 -10.27
CA GLY A 115 -10.17 -10.28 -10.72
C GLY A 115 -9.02 -11.07 -10.08
N ILE A 116 -8.04 -10.42 -9.48
CA ILE A 116 -6.94 -11.04 -8.72
C ILE A 116 -7.34 -11.21 -7.26
N ILE A 117 -7.90 -10.16 -6.66
CA ILE A 117 -8.37 -10.15 -5.27
C ILE A 117 -9.86 -10.48 -5.23
N LYS A 118 -10.22 -11.44 -4.39
CA LYS A 118 -11.60 -11.84 -4.09
C LYS A 118 -11.90 -11.76 -2.60
N GLU A 119 -10.88 -11.60 -1.81
CA GLU A 119 -10.87 -11.52 -0.35
C GLU A 119 -11.05 -10.06 0.11
N PRO A 120 -11.54 -9.81 1.33
CA PRO A 120 -11.35 -8.52 1.99
C PRO A 120 -9.86 -8.16 2.06
N PHE A 121 -9.52 -6.90 1.83
CA PHE A 121 -8.13 -6.52 1.69
C PHE A 121 -7.81 -5.15 2.30
N ALA A 122 -6.56 -4.99 2.73
CA ALA A 122 -5.98 -3.70 3.09
C ALA A 122 -5.03 -3.20 2.02
N VAL A 123 -4.82 -1.89 1.93
CA VAL A 123 -3.91 -1.26 0.95
C VAL A 123 -2.88 -0.42 1.68
N ILE A 124 -1.61 -0.56 1.30
CA ILE A 124 -0.50 0.24 1.82
C ILE A 124 0.39 0.76 0.68
N ASN A 125 1.18 1.80 0.97
CA ASN A 125 2.30 2.20 0.13
C ASN A 125 3.52 1.32 0.42
N ALA A 126 4.34 1.07 -0.58
CA ALA A 126 5.54 0.26 -0.47
C ALA A 126 6.69 0.94 0.30
N ASP A 127 6.66 2.28 0.38
CA ASP A 127 7.70 3.14 0.95
C ASP A 127 7.34 3.77 2.30
N ASP A 128 6.18 3.38 2.88
CA ASP A 128 5.73 3.83 4.20
C ASP A 128 5.74 2.69 5.21
N TYR A 129 6.05 3.00 6.48
CA TYR A 129 5.93 2.06 7.60
C TYR A 129 4.74 2.44 8.49
N TYR A 130 3.82 1.50 8.67
CA TYR A 130 2.56 1.73 9.35
C TYR A 130 2.53 1.23 10.80
N GLY A 131 3.47 0.36 11.17
CA GLY A 131 3.55 -0.27 12.48
C GLY A 131 2.59 -1.45 12.65
N LYS A 132 3.00 -2.40 13.46
CA LYS A 132 2.30 -3.69 13.68
C LYS A 132 0.83 -3.52 14.08
N GLU A 133 0.54 -2.57 14.97
CA GLU A 133 -0.83 -2.37 15.48
C GLU A 133 -1.82 -1.98 14.38
N ALA A 134 -1.37 -1.23 13.34
CA ALA A 134 -2.23 -0.88 12.21
C ALA A 134 -2.66 -2.13 11.44
N PHE A 135 -1.76 -3.07 11.20
CA PHE A 135 -2.08 -4.34 10.52
C PHE A 135 -3.04 -5.20 11.33
N VAL A 136 -2.81 -5.33 12.64
CA VAL A 136 -3.70 -6.08 13.53
C VAL A 136 -5.12 -5.51 13.49
N ARG A 137 -5.28 -4.19 13.67
CA ARG A 137 -6.59 -3.53 13.67
C ARG A 137 -7.31 -3.64 12.31
N LEU A 138 -6.58 -3.48 11.21
CA LEU A 138 -7.16 -3.65 9.88
C LEU A 138 -7.55 -5.10 9.62
N HIS A 139 -6.71 -6.06 10.01
CA HIS A 139 -7.05 -7.46 9.87
C HIS A 139 -8.29 -7.85 10.67
N ASP A 140 -8.39 -7.41 11.94
CA ASP A 140 -9.57 -7.66 12.79
C ASP A 140 -10.84 -7.08 12.16
N PHE A 141 -10.75 -5.86 11.60
CA PHE A 141 -11.86 -5.26 10.86
C PHE A 141 -12.27 -6.09 9.65
N LEU A 142 -11.30 -6.54 8.84
CA LEU A 142 -11.54 -7.36 7.65
C LEU A 142 -12.14 -8.73 8.00
N GLN A 143 -11.74 -9.34 9.12
CA GLN A 143 -12.33 -10.59 9.62
C GLN A 143 -13.82 -10.43 9.99
N GLY A 144 -14.26 -9.23 10.33
CA GLY A 144 -15.66 -8.89 10.59
C GLY A 144 -16.50 -8.68 9.32
N TYR A 145 -15.92 -8.78 8.13
CA TYR A 145 -16.66 -8.60 6.87
C TYR A 145 -17.78 -9.64 6.71
N THR A 146 -18.93 -9.18 6.28
CA THR A 146 -20.07 -10.01 5.91
C THR A 146 -20.68 -9.53 4.58
N PRO A 147 -21.13 -10.45 3.70
CA PRO A 147 -21.65 -10.09 2.37
C PRO A 147 -22.89 -9.19 2.38
N ASP A 148 -23.61 -9.11 3.50
CA ASP A 148 -24.77 -8.27 3.70
C ASP A 148 -24.40 -6.80 4.03
N LYS A 149 -23.12 -6.53 4.27
CA LYS A 149 -22.56 -5.18 4.47
C LYS A 149 -21.50 -4.82 3.43
N PRO A 150 -21.85 -4.86 2.14
CA PRO A 150 -20.88 -4.51 1.10
C PRO A 150 -20.55 -3.00 1.22
N GLY A 151 -19.25 -2.68 1.16
CA GLY A 151 -18.77 -1.30 1.14
C GLY A 151 -18.41 -0.72 2.50
N ASP A 152 -18.38 -1.49 3.58
CA ASP A 152 -17.77 -1.06 4.83
C ASP A 152 -16.26 -0.87 4.61
N LEU A 153 -15.76 0.32 4.94
CA LEU A 153 -14.36 0.71 4.77
C LEU A 153 -13.80 1.15 6.11
N ALA A 154 -12.53 0.83 6.35
CA ALA A 154 -11.77 1.33 7.50
C ALA A 154 -10.46 1.97 7.04
N MET A 155 -9.96 2.88 7.85
CA MET A 155 -8.66 3.51 7.66
C MET A 155 -7.93 3.60 9.00
N ALA A 156 -6.67 3.20 9.02
CA ALA A 156 -5.80 3.42 10.16
C ALA A 156 -5.36 4.90 10.18
N GLY A 157 -5.87 5.66 11.15
CA GLY A 157 -5.46 7.05 11.37
C GLY A 157 -4.26 7.11 12.32
N PHE A 158 -3.32 8.00 12.03
CA PHE A 158 -2.12 8.23 12.84
C PHE A 158 -2.17 9.57 13.57
N VAL A 159 -1.63 9.61 14.77
CA VAL A 159 -1.50 10.86 15.53
C VAL A 159 -0.57 11.80 14.76
N LEU A 160 -1.05 12.96 14.37
CA LEU A 160 -0.36 13.91 13.47
C LEU A 160 1.07 14.20 13.91
N LYS A 161 1.30 14.47 15.19
CA LYS A 161 2.64 14.78 15.72
C LYS A 161 3.68 13.68 15.44
N ASN A 162 3.24 12.42 15.31
CA ASN A 162 4.12 11.28 15.04
C ASN A 162 4.45 11.12 13.55
N THR A 163 3.83 11.91 12.68
CA THR A 163 4.03 11.88 11.23
C THR A 163 4.79 13.10 10.71
N LEU A 164 5.26 13.97 11.60
CA LEU A 164 6.02 15.17 11.25
C LEU A 164 7.49 14.85 11.00
N SER A 165 8.12 15.64 10.14
CA SER A 165 9.55 15.55 9.82
C SER A 165 10.36 16.54 10.66
N ASP A 166 11.59 16.15 11.00
CA ASP A 166 12.60 17.05 11.56
C ASP A 166 13.34 17.82 10.45
N ASN A 167 13.11 17.48 9.18
CA ASN A 167 13.80 18.02 8.01
C ASN A 167 12.94 18.98 7.18
N GLY A 168 11.90 19.58 7.77
CA GLY A 168 11.04 20.57 7.12
C GLY A 168 9.56 20.19 7.08
N ALA A 169 8.78 21.07 6.46
CA ALA A 169 7.35 20.98 6.37
C ALA A 169 6.86 19.73 5.62
N VAL A 170 5.74 19.19 6.08
CA VAL A 170 5.07 18.05 5.45
C VAL A 170 3.65 18.42 5.00
N THR A 171 3.13 17.63 4.04
CA THR A 171 1.71 17.67 3.65
C THR A 171 1.03 16.41 4.18
N ARG A 172 -0.14 16.57 4.82
CA ARG A 172 -0.93 15.47 5.38
C ARG A 172 -2.41 15.64 5.12
N GLY A 173 -3.12 14.54 4.96
CA GLY A 173 -4.58 14.51 5.03
C GLY A 173 -5.03 14.52 6.50
N ILE A 174 -5.54 15.66 6.96
CA ILE A 174 -6.07 15.79 8.32
C ILE A 174 -7.46 15.19 8.36
N CYS A 175 -7.61 14.08 9.08
CA CYS A 175 -8.86 13.36 9.21
C CYS A 175 -9.77 14.02 10.26
N GLN A 176 -11.02 14.19 9.92
CA GLN A 176 -12.09 14.61 10.83
C GLN A 176 -12.97 13.41 11.13
N MET A 177 -13.28 13.20 12.40
CA MET A 177 -14.10 12.07 12.86
C MET A 177 -15.20 12.56 13.80
N ASN A 178 -16.33 11.86 13.80
CA ASN A 178 -17.35 12.04 14.81
C ASN A 178 -17.06 11.22 16.08
N ASP A 179 -17.89 11.36 17.11
CA ASP A 179 -17.73 10.67 18.40
C ASP A 179 -17.81 9.13 18.28
N ALA A 180 -18.42 8.62 17.23
CA ALA A 180 -18.50 7.19 16.91
C ALA A 180 -17.32 6.69 16.06
N HIS A 181 -16.26 7.49 15.90
CA HIS A 181 -15.07 7.22 15.10
C HIS A 181 -15.31 7.03 13.59
N TYR A 182 -16.43 7.51 13.06
CA TYR A 182 -16.62 7.55 11.62
C TYR A 182 -15.93 8.76 11.02
N LEU A 183 -15.20 8.52 9.91
CA LEU A 183 -14.58 9.57 9.13
C LEU A 183 -15.66 10.47 8.50
N THR A 184 -15.61 11.77 8.80
CA THR A 184 -16.54 12.77 8.27
C THR A 184 -15.93 13.68 7.22
N GLY A 185 -14.60 13.74 7.17
CA GLY A 185 -13.87 14.53 6.19
C GLY A 185 -12.36 14.30 6.25
N VAL A 186 -11.69 14.65 5.15
CA VAL A 186 -10.23 14.70 5.05
C VAL A 186 -9.85 16.02 4.42
N LEU A 187 -9.02 16.80 5.10
CA LEU A 187 -8.49 18.06 4.60
C LEU A 187 -7.00 17.91 4.30
N GLU A 188 -6.62 17.98 3.03
CA GLU A 188 -5.21 18.04 2.66
C GLU A 188 -4.61 19.37 3.12
N THR A 189 -3.62 19.30 4.00
CA THR A 189 -2.97 20.47 4.61
C THR A 189 -1.48 20.40 4.36
N SER A 190 -0.95 21.45 3.75
CA SER A 190 0.48 21.60 3.45
C SER A 190 1.15 22.55 4.46
N GLY A 191 2.49 22.50 4.54
CA GLY A 191 3.26 23.40 5.38
C GLY A 191 3.16 23.09 6.87
N ILE A 192 2.89 21.84 7.25
CA ILE A 192 2.80 21.45 8.66
C ILE A 192 4.21 21.20 9.19
N GLU A 193 4.59 21.94 10.23
CA GLU A 193 5.89 21.85 10.89
C GLU A 193 5.74 21.71 12.40
N LYS A 194 6.79 21.19 13.04
CA LYS A 194 6.92 21.26 14.49
C LYS A 194 7.19 22.72 14.88
N THR A 195 6.38 23.27 15.78
CA THR A 195 6.70 24.53 16.46
C THR A 195 7.56 24.23 17.67
N ALA A 196 8.58 25.07 17.89
CA ALA A 196 9.46 24.98 19.05
C ALA A 196 8.71 25.26 20.36
#